data_d1ef4ab786bb13673ab6fd2a8add737a
#
_entry.id   d1ef4ab786bb13673ab6fd2a8add737a
#
_cell.length_a   1.000
_cell.length_b   1.000
_cell.length_c   1.000
_cell.angle_alpha   90.00
_cell.angle_beta   90.00
_cell.angle_gamma   90.00
#
_symmetry.space_group_name_H-M   'P 1'
#
loop_
_entity.id
_entity.type
_entity.pdbx_description
1 polymer ?
#
loop_
_entity_poly.entity_id
_entity_poly.type
_entity_poly.pdbx_seq_one_letter_code
_entity_poly.pdbx_strand_id
1 'polypeptide(L)'
;MVRDALRQQIGGGSPGEDSGPPIVDESAKDVITEADLRDVQAGARFLIREDAIITPAARDLIRERGVEIRHRARRSVAGKRRLIAVGADHGGYEMKERLKEFLDELGYRHRDFGTFSEEAVDYPDFAHAVARAVADGACDLGIMVDGAGIGSCMTANKVPGVRAAMCYDAASASNSREHNYANVLTLGGRMISTEKMREIVGVWLSTPEGAARHGKRVAKLIAVEKQYMR
;
A
#
# COMPACT_ATOMS: atom_id res chain seq x y z
N MET A 1 10.70 -21.31 -54.33
CA MET A 1 10.43 -19.89 -54.64
C MET A 1 9.13 -19.43 -54.00
N VAL A 2 8.94 -19.53 -52.69
CA VAL A 2 7.78 -18.97 -51.97
C VAL A 2 8.19 -18.56 -50.52
N ARG A 3 9.49 -18.48 -50.22
CA ARG A 3 9.99 -18.10 -48.87
C ARG A 3 10.62 -16.71 -48.76
N ASP A 4 10.75 -15.96 -49.85
CA ASP A 4 11.42 -14.65 -49.86
C ASP A 4 10.49 -13.44 -49.99
N ALA A 5 9.17 -13.65 -50.12
CA ALA A 5 8.20 -12.55 -50.27
C ALA A 5 7.55 -12.08 -48.94
N LEU A 6 7.88 -12.69 -47.79
CA LEU A 6 7.27 -12.38 -46.48
C LEU A 6 8.20 -11.62 -45.54
N ARG A 7 9.38 -11.20 -46.02
CA ARG A 7 10.36 -10.42 -45.19
C ARG A 7 10.38 -8.94 -45.44
N GLN A 8 9.50 -8.38 -46.25
CA GLN A 8 9.52 -6.96 -46.62
C GLN A 8 8.31 -6.14 -46.15
N GLN A 9 7.48 -6.62 -45.20
CA GLN A 9 6.33 -5.86 -44.70
C GLN A 9 6.23 -5.80 -43.16
N ILE A 10 7.33 -5.95 -42.42
CA ILE A 10 7.35 -5.56 -41.04
C ILE A 10 8.34 -4.38 -40.94
N GLY A 11 7.82 -3.20 -41.22
CA GLY A 11 8.52 -1.93 -40.93
C GLY A 11 8.82 -1.85 -39.45
N GLY A 12 10.09 -2.01 -39.09
CA GLY A 12 10.61 -1.73 -37.75
C GLY A 12 10.45 -0.26 -37.46
N GLY A 13 9.43 0.10 -36.65
CA GLY A 13 9.40 1.36 -35.95
C GLY A 13 10.48 1.30 -34.87
N SER A 14 11.61 1.93 -35.09
CA SER A 14 12.57 2.23 -34.03
C SER A 14 11.86 2.99 -32.92
N PRO A 15 12.11 2.69 -31.62
CA PRO A 15 11.65 3.57 -30.54
C PRO A 15 12.26 4.94 -30.81
N GLY A 16 11.41 5.97 -30.91
CA GLY A 16 11.85 7.35 -31.09
C GLY A 16 12.89 7.68 -30.03
N GLU A 17 14.10 8.05 -30.48
CA GLU A 17 15.12 8.60 -29.61
C GLU A 17 14.54 9.86 -28.99
N ASP A 18 14.32 9.82 -27.66
CA ASP A 18 13.98 10.99 -26.87
C ASP A 18 15.19 11.96 -26.96
N SER A 19 15.12 12.93 -27.86
CA SER A 19 16.17 13.91 -28.13
C SER A 19 16.34 14.96 -27.00
N GLY A 20 15.83 14.65 -25.81
CA GLY A 20 15.98 15.48 -24.62
C GLY A 20 17.36 15.35 -23.95
N PRO A 21 17.66 16.25 -22.98
CA PRO A 21 18.89 16.18 -22.21
C PRO A 21 19.02 14.82 -21.48
N PRO A 22 20.27 14.36 -21.20
CA PRO A 22 20.52 13.05 -20.62
C PRO A 22 19.77 12.87 -19.31
N ILE A 23 19.23 11.65 -19.10
CA ILE A 23 18.55 11.27 -17.86
C ILE A 23 19.55 10.54 -16.96
N VAL A 24 19.76 11.06 -15.76
CA VAL A 24 20.50 10.37 -14.69
C VAL A 24 19.48 9.72 -13.76
N ASP A 25 19.50 8.39 -13.65
CA ASP A 25 18.53 7.63 -12.83
C ASP A 25 19.14 7.27 -11.48
N GLU A 26 18.77 8.00 -10.44
CA GLU A 26 19.09 7.76 -9.03
C GLU A 26 17.86 7.35 -8.22
N SER A 27 16.85 6.83 -8.89
CA SER A 27 15.58 6.41 -8.25
C SER A 27 15.71 5.21 -7.32
N ALA A 28 16.90 4.60 -7.20
CA ALA A 28 17.18 3.56 -6.21
C ALA A 28 17.58 4.12 -4.84
N LYS A 29 17.93 5.42 -4.75
CA LYS A 29 18.42 6.05 -3.52
C LYS A 29 17.28 6.67 -2.70
N ASP A 30 17.38 6.51 -1.39
CA ASP A 30 16.45 7.14 -0.43
C ASP A 30 16.84 8.57 -0.10
N VAL A 31 18.13 8.90 -0.23
CA VAL A 31 18.69 10.24 0.05
C VAL A 31 19.55 10.64 -1.11
N ILE A 32 19.31 11.85 -1.62
CA ILE A 32 20.09 12.49 -2.68
C ILE A 32 20.99 13.55 -2.03
N THR A 33 22.29 13.40 -2.24
CA THR A 33 23.34 14.28 -1.70
C THR A 33 24.01 15.09 -2.82
N GLU A 34 24.86 16.04 -2.46
CA GLU A 34 25.67 16.79 -3.44
C GLU A 34 26.61 15.87 -4.24
N ALA A 35 27.07 14.77 -3.64
CA ALA A 35 27.93 13.80 -4.31
C ALA A 35 27.25 13.14 -5.51
N ASP A 36 25.93 12.91 -5.42
CA ASP A 36 25.13 12.31 -6.50
C ASP A 36 24.93 13.27 -7.69
N LEU A 37 25.15 14.55 -7.47
CA LEU A 37 25.01 15.59 -8.49
C LEU A 37 26.37 16.07 -9.05
N ARG A 38 27.49 15.53 -8.53
CA ARG A 38 28.83 16.02 -8.87
C ARG A 38 29.11 15.98 -10.38
N ASP A 39 28.74 14.87 -11.01
CA ASP A 39 29.00 14.60 -12.43
C ASP A 39 27.77 14.87 -13.32
N VAL A 40 26.70 15.44 -12.74
CA VAL A 40 25.47 15.75 -13.48
C VAL A 40 25.65 17.06 -14.25
N GLN A 41 25.40 16.99 -15.56
CA GLN A 41 25.51 18.17 -16.45
C GLN A 41 24.39 19.18 -16.17
N ALA A 42 24.70 20.46 -16.40
CA ALA A 42 23.68 21.51 -16.32
C ALA A 42 22.53 21.25 -17.31
N GLY A 43 21.29 21.44 -16.84
CA GLY A 43 20.09 21.17 -17.63
C GLY A 43 19.73 19.68 -17.80
N ALA A 44 20.47 18.75 -17.18
CA ALA A 44 20.12 17.33 -17.22
C ALA A 44 18.79 17.04 -16.52
N ARG A 45 18.15 15.93 -16.92
CA ARG A 45 17.00 15.37 -16.21
C ARG A 45 17.48 14.37 -15.17
N PHE A 46 17.08 14.55 -13.92
CA PHE A 46 17.52 13.74 -12.78
C PHE A 46 16.33 13.02 -12.19
N LEU A 47 16.28 11.70 -12.39
CA LEU A 47 15.16 10.86 -11.97
C LEU A 47 15.40 10.34 -10.55
N ILE A 48 14.54 10.72 -9.61
CA ILE A 48 14.58 10.29 -8.21
C ILE A 48 13.28 9.64 -7.80
N ARG A 49 13.25 8.96 -6.67
CA ARG A 49 12.01 8.50 -6.04
C ARG A 49 11.16 9.68 -5.57
N GLU A 50 9.85 9.50 -5.60
CA GLU A 50 8.90 10.52 -5.14
C GLU A 50 9.12 10.90 -3.65
N ASP A 51 9.55 9.92 -2.83
CA ASP A 51 9.79 10.08 -1.39
C ASP A 51 11.28 10.25 -1.02
N ALA A 52 12.18 10.46 -2.01
CA ALA A 52 13.60 10.69 -1.76
C ALA A 52 13.83 12.00 -1.02
N ILE A 53 14.69 11.96 -0.01
CA ILE A 53 15.13 13.14 0.74
C ILE A 53 16.26 13.81 -0.03
N ILE A 54 16.06 15.06 -0.46
CA ILE A 54 17.13 15.86 -1.09
C ILE A 54 17.77 16.71 0.01
N THR A 55 19.09 16.55 0.21
CA THR A 55 19.82 17.36 1.19
C THR A 55 19.85 18.85 0.78
N PRO A 56 20.02 19.80 1.74
CA PRO A 56 20.12 21.22 1.42
C PRO A 56 21.18 21.53 0.36
N ALA A 57 22.40 20.97 0.50
CA ALA A 57 23.47 21.16 -0.45
C ALA A 57 23.14 20.61 -1.85
N ALA A 58 22.50 19.43 -1.94
CA ALA A 58 22.05 18.90 -3.22
C ALA A 58 20.96 19.78 -3.86
N ARG A 59 20.07 20.35 -3.05
CA ARG A 59 19.01 21.25 -3.55
C ARG A 59 19.57 22.54 -4.13
N ASP A 60 20.63 23.06 -3.54
CA ASP A 60 21.30 24.27 -4.04
C ASP A 60 21.99 23.99 -5.38
N LEU A 61 22.69 22.84 -5.52
CA LEU A 61 23.31 22.41 -6.79
C LEU A 61 22.27 22.16 -7.90
N ILE A 62 21.13 21.54 -7.57
CA ILE A 62 20.02 21.35 -8.51
C ILE A 62 19.57 22.68 -9.09
N ARG A 63 19.41 23.69 -8.22
CA ARG A 63 18.98 25.03 -8.62
C ARG A 63 20.07 25.75 -9.44
N GLU A 64 21.32 25.71 -8.99
CA GLU A 64 22.45 26.33 -9.64
C GLU A 64 22.67 25.80 -11.06
N ARG A 65 22.59 24.48 -11.24
CA ARG A 65 22.82 23.83 -12.53
C ARG A 65 21.57 23.70 -13.39
N GLY A 66 20.41 24.15 -12.92
CA GLY A 66 19.16 24.03 -13.66
C GLY A 66 18.75 22.58 -13.95
N VAL A 67 19.10 21.64 -13.05
CA VAL A 67 18.77 20.22 -13.19
C VAL A 67 17.27 20.04 -13.03
N GLU A 68 16.63 19.42 -14.01
CA GLU A 68 15.19 19.12 -13.96
C GLU A 68 14.95 17.85 -13.14
N ILE A 69 14.34 17.99 -11.97
CA ILE A 69 13.94 16.83 -11.16
C ILE A 69 12.71 16.19 -11.78
N ARG A 70 12.84 14.91 -12.11
CA ARG A 70 11.74 14.03 -12.46
C ARG A 70 11.52 13.04 -11.34
N HIS A 71 10.30 12.91 -10.90
CA HIS A 71 9.94 11.91 -9.94
C HIS A 71 9.57 10.63 -10.68
N ARG A 72 10.27 9.55 -10.37
CA ARG A 72 9.81 8.24 -10.74
C ARG A 72 8.58 7.98 -9.88
N ALA A 73 7.40 8.04 -10.49
CA ALA A 73 6.21 7.54 -9.84
C ALA A 73 6.58 6.17 -9.27
N ARG A 74 6.34 5.96 -7.98
CA ARG A 74 6.56 4.69 -7.33
C ARG A 74 5.95 3.66 -8.28
N ARG A 75 6.76 2.92 -9.05
CA ARG A 75 6.28 1.69 -9.63
C ARG A 75 5.76 0.95 -8.43
N SER A 76 4.46 0.92 -8.26
CA SER A 76 3.85 -0.09 -7.42
C SER A 76 4.59 -1.33 -7.83
N VAL A 77 5.32 -1.94 -6.89
CA VAL A 77 6.12 -3.13 -7.16
C VAL A 77 5.14 -4.11 -7.81
N ALA A 78 5.16 -4.12 -9.14
CA ALA A 78 4.46 -5.10 -9.95
C ALA A 78 5.24 -6.42 -9.84
N GLY A 79 5.49 -6.82 -8.58
CA GLY A 79 6.32 -7.93 -8.19
C GLY A 79 5.95 -8.46 -6.83
N LYS A 80 4.77 -8.57 -6.47
CA LYS A 80 3.94 -9.33 -5.55
C LYS A 80 2.72 -8.48 -5.25
N ARG A 81 1.64 -8.73 -5.98
CA ARG A 81 0.34 -8.18 -5.58
C ARG A 81 0.13 -8.58 -4.13
N ARG A 82 -0.03 -7.59 -3.23
CA ARG A 82 -0.26 -7.82 -1.81
C ARG A 82 -1.39 -8.84 -1.65
N LEU A 83 -1.20 -9.79 -0.76
CA LEU A 83 -2.21 -10.76 -0.38
C LEU A 83 -2.97 -10.22 0.82
N ILE A 84 -4.27 -10.04 0.69
CA ILE A 84 -5.14 -9.47 1.72
C ILE A 84 -5.89 -10.60 2.42
N ALA A 85 -5.75 -10.71 3.75
CA ALA A 85 -6.62 -11.56 4.56
C ALA A 85 -7.99 -10.90 4.68
N VAL A 86 -9.07 -11.61 4.36
CA VAL A 86 -10.45 -11.10 4.46
C VAL A 86 -11.23 -11.99 5.40
N GLY A 87 -12.02 -11.41 6.28
CA GLY A 87 -12.91 -12.16 7.17
C GLY A 87 -14.15 -11.36 7.54
N ALA A 88 -15.19 -12.05 7.97
CA ALA A 88 -16.40 -11.44 8.51
C ALA A 88 -17.07 -12.37 9.54
N ASP A 89 -17.92 -11.78 10.38
CA ASP A 89 -19.00 -12.51 11.03
C ASP A 89 -20.26 -12.53 10.15
N HIS A 90 -21.36 -13.09 10.65
CA HIS A 90 -22.63 -13.11 9.95
C HIS A 90 -23.18 -11.70 9.64
N GLY A 91 -22.87 -10.71 10.49
CA GLY A 91 -23.31 -9.30 10.28
C GLY A 91 -22.51 -8.56 9.22
N GLY A 92 -21.33 -9.06 8.88
CA GLY A 92 -20.44 -8.52 7.84
C GLY A 92 -20.38 -9.36 6.57
N TYR A 93 -21.00 -10.52 6.53
CA TYR A 93 -20.86 -11.51 5.45
C TYR A 93 -21.14 -10.93 4.07
N GLU A 94 -22.29 -10.31 3.86
CA GLU A 94 -22.68 -9.75 2.57
C GLU A 94 -21.66 -8.67 2.11
N MET A 95 -21.25 -7.78 3.02
CA MET A 95 -20.26 -6.75 2.70
C MET A 95 -18.88 -7.34 2.41
N LYS A 96 -18.50 -8.44 3.08
CA LYS A 96 -17.24 -9.16 2.78
C LYS A 96 -17.27 -9.72 1.34
N GLU A 97 -18.38 -10.27 0.89
CA GLU A 97 -18.50 -10.76 -0.48
C GLU A 97 -18.32 -9.62 -1.51
N ARG A 98 -18.96 -8.46 -1.27
CA ARG A 98 -18.74 -7.24 -2.10
C ARG A 98 -17.32 -6.72 -2.03
N LEU A 99 -16.69 -6.83 -0.86
CA LEU A 99 -15.28 -6.45 -0.67
C LEU A 99 -14.34 -7.33 -1.52
N LYS A 100 -14.57 -8.64 -1.60
CA LYS A 100 -13.77 -9.54 -2.44
C LYS A 100 -13.85 -9.16 -3.92
N GLU A 101 -15.05 -8.89 -4.43
CA GLU A 101 -15.25 -8.39 -5.79
C GLU A 101 -14.46 -7.11 -6.03
N PHE A 102 -14.49 -6.18 -5.08
CA PHE A 102 -13.76 -4.90 -5.19
C PHE A 102 -12.23 -5.08 -5.13
N LEU A 103 -11.73 -5.99 -4.31
CA LEU A 103 -10.30 -6.30 -4.28
C LEU A 103 -9.81 -6.88 -5.61
N ASP A 104 -10.63 -7.72 -6.25
CA ASP A 104 -10.33 -8.28 -7.57
C ASP A 104 -10.32 -7.18 -8.65
N GLU A 105 -11.27 -6.24 -8.64
CA GLU A 105 -11.27 -5.06 -9.52
C GLU A 105 -10.00 -4.22 -9.36
N LEU A 106 -9.52 -4.04 -8.11
CA LEU A 106 -8.28 -3.34 -7.83
C LEU A 106 -7.03 -4.17 -8.13
N GLY A 107 -7.20 -5.45 -8.46
CA GLY A 107 -6.13 -6.39 -8.79
C GLY A 107 -5.35 -6.89 -7.58
N TYR A 108 -5.88 -6.82 -6.37
CA TYR A 108 -5.32 -7.47 -5.20
C TYR A 108 -5.70 -8.95 -5.15
N ARG A 109 -4.79 -9.78 -4.63
CA ARG A 109 -5.11 -11.16 -4.26
C ARG A 109 -5.69 -11.15 -2.86
N HIS A 110 -6.67 -12.00 -2.57
CA HIS A 110 -7.21 -12.13 -1.24
C HIS A 110 -7.28 -13.61 -0.80
N ARG A 111 -7.31 -13.82 0.51
CA ARG A 111 -7.57 -15.10 1.15
C ARG A 111 -8.70 -14.92 2.14
N ASP A 112 -9.77 -15.66 1.93
CA ASP A 112 -10.98 -15.61 2.74
C ASP A 112 -10.86 -16.57 3.95
N PHE A 113 -11.04 -16.02 5.14
CA PHE A 113 -10.99 -16.73 6.42
C PHE A 113 -12.38 -17.01 7.02
N GLY A 114 -13.46 -16.71 6.28
CA GLY A 114 -14.85 -16.89 6.71
C GLY A 114 -15.45 -15.60 7.28
N THR A 115 -16.71 -15.61 7.73
CA THR A 115 -17.65 -16.76 7.60
C THR A 115 -18.08 -16.93 6.14
N PHE A 116 -18.68 -18.08 5.83
CA PHE A 116 -19.13 -18.42 4.47
C PHE A 116 -20.66 -18.48 4.35
N SER A 117 -21.39 -17.98 5.37
CA SER A 117 -22.84 -17.92 5.40
C SER A 117 -23.31 -16.79 6.32
N GLU A 118 -24.63 -16.54 6.31
CA GLU A 118 -25.29 -15.58 7.18
C GLU A 118 -25.70 -16.21 8.54
N GLU A 119 -25.37 -17.48 8.77
CA GLU A 119 -25.62 -18.12 10.06
C GLU A 119 -24.84 -17.45 11.17
N ALA A 120 -25.45 -17.31 12.34
CA ALA A 120 -24.89 -16.63 13.49
C ALA A 120 -23.56 -17.27 13.93
N VAL A 121 -22.52 -16.48 13.94
CA VAL A 121 -21.16 -16.86 14.37
C VAL A 121 -20.53 -15.73 15.18
N ASP A 122 -19.52 -16.05 15.97
CA ASP A 122 -18.84 -15.12 16.84
C ASP A 122 -17.70 -14.41 16.09
N TYR A 123 -17.78 -13.07 15.98
CA TYR A 123 -16.79 -12.24 15.29
C TYR A 123 -15.33 -12.43 15.79
N PRO A 124 -15.07 -12.72 17.09
CA PRO A 124 -13.68 -12.83 17.56
C PRO A 124 -12.90 -13.95 16.88
N ASP A 125 -13.54 -15.05 16.51
CA ASP A 125 -12.87 -16.17 15.86
C ASP A 125 -12.30 -15.78 14.51
N PHE A 126 -13.09 -15.07 13.70
CA PHE A 126 -12.70 -14.60 12.37
C PHE A 126 -11.72 -13.42 12.43
N ALA A 127 -11.94 -12.48 13.36
CA ALA A 127 -11.03 -11.37 13.59
C ALA A 127 -9.65 -11.86 14.03
N HIS A 128 -9.61 -12.88 14.92
CA HIS A 128 -8.38 -13.53 15.33
C HIS A 128 -7.70 -14.24 14.16
N ALA A 129 -8.44 -14.98 13.32
CA ALA A 129 -7.87 -15.66 12.15
C ALA A 129 -7.22 -14.68 11.15
N VAL A 130 -7.92 -13.58 10.83
CA VAL A 130 -7.39 -12.51 9.97
C VAL A 130 -6.13 -11.87 10.60
N ALA A 131 -6.20 -11.52 11.88
CA ALA A 131 -5.09 -10.90 12.60
C ALA A 131 -3.85 -11.82 12.64
N ARG A 132 -4.05 -13.11 12.92
CA ARG A 132 -2.97 -14.12 12.90
C ARG A 132 -2.33 -14.25 11.53
N ALA A 133 -3.14 -14.29 10.46
CA ALA A 133 -2.62 -14.38 9.10
C ALA A 133 -1.69 -13.21 8.75
N VAL A 134 -1.99 -12.00 9.27
CA VAL A 134 -1.14 -10.82 9.10
C VAL A 134 0.09 -10.87 10.01
N ALA A 135 -0.09 -11.20 11.28
CA ALA A 135 1.01 -11.29 12.26
C ALA A 135 2.08 -12.31 11.86
N ASP A 136 1.65 -13.47 11.33
CA ASP A 136 2.52 -14.56 10.90
C ASP A 136 3.13 -14.34 9.50
N GLY A 137 2.78 -13.21 8.83
CA GLY A 137 3.27 -12.90 7.48
C GLY A 137 2.67 -13.78 6.37
N ALA A 138 1.61 -14.53 6.66
CA ALA A 138 0.88 -15.34 5.67
C ALA A 138 0.07 -14.46 4.71
N CYS A 139 -0.33 -13.26 5.17
CA CYS A 139 -0.93 -12.20 4.38
C CYS A 139 -0.24 -10.86 4.71
N ASP A 140 -0.20 -9.96 3.73
CA ASP A 140 0.48 -8.66 3.89
C ASP A 140 -0.34 -7.67 4.72
N LEU A 141 -1.67 -7.72 4.57
CA LEU A 141 -2.65 -6.85 5.24
C LEU A 141 -3.91 -7.65 5.53
N GLY A 142 -4.76 -7.14 6.43
CA GLY A 142 -6.05 -7.74 6.76
C GLY A 142 -7.21 -6.75 6.66
N ILE A 143 -8.39 -7.26 6.29
CA ILE A 143 -9.65 -6.52 6.34
C ILE A 143 -10.69 -7.43 6.99
N MET A 144 -11.29 -6.97 8.08
CA MET A 144 -12.32 -7.68 8.82
C MET A 144 -13.62 -6.87 8.84
N VAL A 145 -14.73 -7.54 8.60
CA VAL A 145 -16.05 -6.90 8.58
C VAL A 145 -16.94 -7.59 9.61
N ASP A 146 -17.42 -6.87 10.62
CA ASP A 146 -18.47 -7.33 11.51
C ASP A 146 -19.67 -6.36 11.48
N GLY A 147 -20.65 -6.55 12.32
CA GLY A 147 -21.83 -5.66 12.33
C GLY A 147 -21.48 -4.19 12.52
N ALA A 148 -20.49 -3.86 13.37
CA ALA A 148 -20.11 -2.49 13.74
C ALA A 148 -18.63 -2.17 13.51
N GLY A 149 -17.75 -3.15 13.31
CA GLY A 149 -16.30 -2.97 13.17
C GLY A 149 -15.55 -2.86 14.50
N ILE A 150 -16.27 -2.68 15.62
CA ILE A 150 -15.69 -2.36 16.92
C ILE A 150 -15.05 -3.59 17.57
N GLY A 151 -15.84 -4.64 17.73
CA GLY A 151 -15.42 -5.86 18.42
C GLY A 151 -14.26 -6.56 17.71
N SER A 152 -14.32 -6.61 16.39
CA SER A 152 -13.25 -7.13 15.54
C SER A 152 -11.97 -6.32 15.67
N CYS A 153 -12.04 -4.99 15.76
CA CYS A 153 -10.89 -4.14 16.01
C CYS A 153 -10.25 -4.45 17.36
N MET A 154 -11.05 -4.58 18.42
CA MET A 154 -10.56 -4.91 19.75
C MET A 154 -9.89 -6.29 19.75
N THR A 155 -10.48 -7.29 19.11
CA THR A 155 -9.94 -8.65 19.02
C THR A 155 -8.63 -8.68 18.25
N ALA A 156 -8.59 -8.08 17.07
CA ALA A 156 -7.40 -8.05 16.22
C ALA A 156 -6.21 -7.42 16.94
N ASN A 157 -6.43 -6.35 17.72
CA ASN A 157 -5.40 -5.68 18.50
C ASN A 157 -4.91 -6.49 19.73
N LYS A 158 -5.48 -7.68 20.01
CA LYS A 158 -4.92 -8.60 21.00
C LYS A 158 -3.82 -9.50 20.43
N VAL A 159 -3.68 -9.53 19.12
CA VAL A 159 -2.64 -10.32 18.45
C VAL A 159 -1.37 -9.47 18.31
N PRO A 160 -0.24 -9.90 18.88
CA PRO A 160 1.02 -9.18 18.78
C PRO A 160 1.42 -8.91 17.33
N GLY A 161 1.92 -7.69 17.08
CA GLY A 161 2.31 -7.23 15.74
C GLY A 161 1.15 -6.69 14.90
N VAL A 162 -0.10 -6.80 15.38
CA VAL A 162 -1.26 -6.24 14.70
C VAL A 162 -1.57 -4.83 15.23
N ARG A 163 -1.84 -3.95 14.30
CA ARG A 163 -2.34 -2.59 14.53
C ARG A 163 -3.64 -2.44 13.73
N ALA A 164 -4.73 -2.89 14.34
CA ALA A 164 -6.05 -2.81 13.74
C ALA A 164 -6.65 -1.42 13.96
N ALA A 165 -7.23 -0.86 12.91
CA ALA A 165 -7.96 0.40 12.95
C ALA A 165 -9.37 0.22 12.40
N MET A 166 -10.36 0.69 13.16
CA MET A 166 -11.73 0.83 12.70
C MET A 166 -11.88 2.18 11.99
N CYS A 167 -12.33 2.14 10.73
CA CYS A 167 -12.50 3.35 9.93
C CYS A 167 -13.92 3.44 9.38
N TYR A 168 -14.51 4.65 9.38
CA TYR A 168 -15.84 4.92 8.80
C TYR A 168 -15.80 5.96 7.69
N ASP A 169 -14.64 6.51 7.37
CA ASP A 169 -14.43 7.47 6.30
C ASP A 169 -13.00 7.40 5.73
N ALA A 170 -12.79 8.09 4.61
CA ALA A 170 -11.50 8.16 3.95
C ALA A 170 -10.42 8.82 4.82
N ALA A 171 -10.80 9.79 5.67
CA ALA A 171 -9.86 10.52 6.51
C ALA A 171 -9.28 9.61 7.61
N SER A 172 -10.13 8.84 8.30
CA SER A 172 -9.69 7.86 9.30
C SER A 172 -8.88 6.73 8.65
N ALA A 173 -9.27 6.29 7.45
CA ALA A 173 -8.53 5.28 6.69
C ALA A 173 -7.11 5.75 6.34
N SER A 174 -6.97 6.92 5.74
CA SER A 174 -5.67 7.51 5.41
C SER A 174 -4.83 7.72 6.67
N ASN A 175 -5.39 8.33 7.71
CA ASN A 175 -4.70 8.60 8.97
C ASN A 175 -4.17 7.32 9.63
N SER A 176 -4.97 6.25 9.66
CA SER A 176 -4.58 4.98 10.27
C SER A 176 -3.36 4.35 9.60
N ARG A 177 -3.24 4.47 8.27
CA ARG A 177 -2.09 4.00 7.50
C ARG A 177 -0.89 4.92 7.67
N GLU A 178 -1.08 6.21 7.44
CA GLU A 178 0.01 7.19 7.43
C GLU A 178 0.64 7.36 8.82
N HIS A 179 -0.19 7.47 9.86
CA HIS A 179 0.29 7.85 11.19
C HIS A 179 0.50 6.68 12.14
N ASN A 180 -0.26 5.59 11.98
CA ASN A 180 -0.25 4.46 12.90
C ASN A 180 0.26 3.17 12.26
N TYR A 181 0.50 3.17 10.94
CA TYR A 181 0.95 2.00 10.17
C TYR A 181 0.01 0.81 10.39
N ALA A 182 -1.31 1.09 10.39
CA ALA A 182 -2.32 0.07 10.57
C ALA A 182 -2.17 -1.02 9.50
N ASN A 183 -2.11 -2.29 9.92
CA ASN A 183 -1.97 -3.45 9.04
C ASN A 183 -3.24 -4.32 8.98
N VAL A 184 -4.23 -4.00 9.82
CA VAL A 184 -5.59 -4.56 9.75
C VAL A 184 -6.59 -3.41 9.75
N LEU A 185 -7.54 -3.45 8.82
CA LEU A 185 -8.69 -2.56 8.75
C LEU A 185 -9.92 -3.30 9.28
N THR A 186 -10.73 -2.66 10.10
CA THR A 186 -12.04 -3.21 10.48
C THR A 186 -13.17 -2.29 10.06
N LEU A 187 -14.27 -2.87 9.59
CA LEU A 187 -15.41 -2.17 9.01
C LEU A 187 -16.72 -2.66 9.64
N GLY A 188 -17.67 -1.76 9.79
CA GLY A 188 -19.02 -2.07 10.25
C GLY A 188 -19.97 -2.33 9.09
N GLY A 189 -20.23 -3.60 8.76
CA GLY A 189 -21.06 -3.99 7.62
C GLY A 189 -22.52 -3.49 7.69
N ARG A 190 -23.00 -3.18 8.89
CA ARG A 190 -24.33 -2.60 9.12
C ARG A 190 -24.32 -1.09 9.33
N MET A 191 -23.11 -0.48 9.36
CA MET A 191 -22.92 0.94 9.68
C MET A 191 -22.61 1.79 8.47
N ILE A 192 -22.10 1.19 7.38
CA ILE A 192 -21.69 1.90 6.17
C ILE A 192 -22.28 1.22 4.93
N SER A 193 -22.45 2.00 3.84
CA SER A 193 -22.85 1.47 2.55
C SER A 193 -21.70 0.79 1.80
N THR A 194 -22.01 0.01 0.77
CA THR A 194 -21.00 -0.60 -0.13
C THR A 194 -20.12 0.46 -0.79
N GLU A 195 -20.69 1.59 -1.21
CA GLU A 195 -19.93 2.71 -1.81
C GLU A 195 -18.95 3.30 -0.80
N LYS A 196 -19.37 3.47 0.46
CA LYS A 196 -18.51 3.96 1.52
C LYS A 196 -17.40 2.95 1.85
N MET A 197 -17.69 1.66 1.86
CA MET A 197 -16.68 0.60 2.00
C MET A 197 -15.64 0.70 0.88
N ARG A 198 -16.05 0.83 -0.38
CA ARG A 198 -15.15 0.98 -1.53
C ARG A 198 -14.24 2.20 -1.39
N GLU A 199 -14.80 3.35 -0.98
CA GLU A 199 -14.05 4.57 -0.71
C GLU A 199 -12.97 4.34 0.37
N ILE A 200 -13.38 3.82 1.54
CA ILE A 200 -12.50 3.56 2.69
C ILE A 200 -11.37 2.59 2.31
N VAL A 201 -11.73 1.45 1.72
CA VAL A 201 -10.77 0.41 1.34
C VAL A 201 -9.80 0.91 0.26
N GLY A 202 -10.31 1.61 -0.75
CA GLY A 202 -9.48 2.19 -1.81
C GLY A 202 -8.44 3.16 -1.25
N VAL A 203 -8.85 4.08 -0.38
CA VAL A 203 -7.95 5.02 0.30
C VAL A 203 -6.97 4.26 1.21
N TRP A 204 -7.45 3.32 2.02
CA TRP A 204 -6.61 2.59 2.96
C TRP A 204 -5.51 1.79 2.27
N LEU A 205 -5.83 1.08 1.18
CA LEU A 205 -4.87 0.28 0.42
C LEU A 205 -3.87 1.13 -0.37
N SER A 206 -4.27 2.33 -0.81
CA SER A 206 -3.42 3.25 -1.58
C SER A 206 -2.54 4.14 -0.70
N THR A 207 -2.88 4.32 0.59
CA THR A 207 -2.12 5.18 1.50
C THR A 207 -0.85 4.45 1.98
N PRO A 208 0.35 5.02 1.74
CA PRO A 208 1.60 4.48 2.26
C PRO A 208 1.76 4.75 3.76
N GLU A 209 2.69 4.06 4.39
CA GLU A 209 3.18 4.43 5.71
C GLU A 209 3.87 5.80 5.64
N GLY A 210 3.59 6.67 6.60
CA GLY A 210 4.03 8.06 6.56
C GLY A 210 5.47 8.29 7.03
N ALA A 211 5.80 9.56 7.24
CA ALA A 211 7.16 10.02 7.55
C ALA A 211 7.74 9.39 8.83
N ALA A 212 9.07 9.38 8.94
CA ALA A 212 9.84 8.80 10.05
C ALA A 212 9.41 9.28 11.46
N ARG A 213 8.85 10.52 11.59
CA ARG A 213 8.28 11.02 12.85
C ARG A 213 7.12 10.14 13.37
N HIS A 214 6.33 9.55 12.48
CA HIS A 214 5.23 8.64 12.84
C HIS A 214 5.80 7.28 13.26
N GLY A 215 6.82 6.78 12.57
CA GLY A 215 7.53 5.55 12.94
C GLY A 215 8.05 5.55 14.38
N LYS A 216 8.54 6.70 14.88
CA LYS A 216 8.94 6.83 16.30
C LYS A 216 7.78 6.61 17.29
N ARG A 217 6.56 7.01 16.93
CA ARG A 217 5.36 6.81 17.76
C ARG A 217 4.87 5.37 17.68
N VAL A 218 4.88 4.80 16.48
CA VAL A 218 4.56 3.37 16.27
C VAL A 218 5.53 2.47 17.02
N ALA A 219 6.83 2.79 17.05
CA ALA A 219 7.81 2.06 17.84
C ALA A 219 7.49 2.06 19.34
N LYS A 220 6.98 3.19 19.90
CA LYS A 220 6.52 3.24 21.29
C LYS A 220 5.28 2.39 21.54
N LEU A 221 4.33 2.37 20.59
CA LEU A 221 3.16 1.49 20.65
C LEU A 221 3.59 0.02 20.71
N ILE A 222 4.52 -0.40 19.84
CA ILE A 222 5.08 -1.75 19.83
C ILE A 222 5.86 -2.05 21.12
N ALA A 223 6.55 -1.06 21.70
CA ALA A 223 7.23 -1.23 22.97
C ALA A 223 6.26 -1.48 24.13
N VAL A 224 5.09 -0.85 24.13
CA VAL A 224 4.01 -1.14 25.11
C VAL A 224 3.52 -2.58 24.95
N GLU A 225 3.25 -3.04 23.72
CA GLU A 225 2.84 -4.42 23.47
C GLU A 225 3.83 -5.43 24.07
N LYS A 226 5.14 -5.23 23.82
CA LYS A 226 6.20 -6.12 24.32
C LYS A 226 6.27 -6.22 25.85
N GLN A 227 5.79 -5.21 26.59
CA GLN A 227 5.78 -5.26 28.06
C GLN A 227 4.78 -6.28 28.60
N TYR A 228 3.75 -6.64 27.82
CA TYR A 228 2.68 -7.55 28.22
C TYR A 228 2.77 -8.91 27.52
N MET A 229 3.74 -9.10 26.64
CA MET A 229 4.06 -10.41 26.06
C MET A 229 4.89 -11.21 27.09
N ARG A 230 4.30 -12.33 27.57
CA ARG A 230 4.97 -13.30 28.44
C ARG A 230 5.52 -14.45 27.63
#